data_98bfda5f2c4cb894cc339464954f0711
#
_entry.id   98bfda5f2c4cb894cc339464954f0711
#
_cell.length_a   1.000
_cell.length_b   1.000
_cell.length_c   1.000
_cell.angle_alpha   90.00
_cell.angle_beta   90.00
_cell.angle_gamma   90.00
#
_symmetry.space_group_name_H-M   'P 1'
#
loop_
_entity.id
_entity.type
_entity.pdbx_description
1 polymer ?
#
loop_
_entity_poly.entity_id
_entity_poly.type
_entity_poly.pdbx_seq_one_letter_code
_entity_poly.pdbx_strand_id
1 'polypeptide(L)'
;MAVKLRLMRMGKKKQPTYRVVAADSRSPRDGRFIEIVGTYDPRTEPSTVKVDNDKAIGWLRKGAQPTDQVRKLLEISGAWAAFKSS
;
A
#
# COMPACT_ATOMS: atom_id res chain seq x y z
N MET A 1 -9.57 3.16 16.37
CA MET A 1 -8.20 3.02 15.89
C MET A 1 -8.12 3.41 14.43
N ALA A 2 -7.26 4.34 14.07
CA ALA A 2 -7.13 4.75 12.69
C ALA A 2 -6.06 3.87 12.00
N VAL A 3 -6.42 3.31 10.85
CA VAL A 3 -5.51 2.50 10.04
C VAL A 3 -5.18 3.27 8.78
N LYS A 4 -3.92 3.25 8.38
CA LYS A 4 -3.47 3.83 7.12
C LYS A 4 -2.84 2.78 6.23
N LEU A 5 -3.08 2.90 4.93
CA LEU A 5 -2.34 2.15 3.92
C LEU A 5 -1.18 3.03 3.47
N ARG A 6 0.04 2.57 3.70
CA ARG A 6 1.22 3.37 3.41
C ARG A 6 2.36 2.52 2.88
N LEU A 7 3.33 3.18 2.25
CA LEU A 7 4.52 2.50 1.75
C LEU A 7 5.53 2.36 2.87
N MET A 8 6.10 1.16 2.97
CA MET A 8 7.20 0.86 3.86
C MET A 8 8.42 0.53 3.01
N ARG A 9 9.52 1.24 3.25
CA ARG A 9 10.76 1.00 2.49
C ARG A 9 11.41 -0.30 2.95
N MET A 10 11.76 -1.12 1.96
CA MET A 10 12.46 -2.37 2.17
C MET A 10 13.68 -2.41 1.24
N GLY A 11 14.51 -3.42 1.41
CA GLY A 11 15.65 -3.64 0.52
C GLY A 11 16.91 -2.95 0.99
N LYS A 12 17.92 -2.95 0.13
CA LYS A 12 19.25 -2.42 0.44
C LYS A 12 19.31 -0.92 0.16
N LYS A 13 20.35 -0.27 0.69
CA LYS A 13 20.54 1.18 0.59
C LYS A 13 20.49 1.71 -0.85
N LYS A 14 21.04 0.97 -1.82
CA LYS A 14 21.06 1.36 -3.24
C LYS A 14 19.98 0.69 -4.07
N GLN A 15 19.15 -0.15 -3.46
CA GLN A 15 18.13 -0.92 -4.16
C GLN A 15 16.82 -0.88 -3.36
N PRO A 16 16.19 0.30 -3.29
CA PRO A 16 14.97 0.41 -2.51
C PRO A 16 13.81 -0.33 -3.19
N THR A 17 13.12 -1.12 -2.40
CA THR A 17 11.80 -1.65 -2.76
C THR A 17 10.82 -1.21 -1.71
N TYR A 18 9.53 -1.26 -2.02
CA TYR A 18 8.50 -0.78 -1.11
C TYR A 18 7.41 -1.83 -0.96
N ARG A 19 6.83 -1.87 0.22
CA ARG A 19 5.64 -2.66 0.48
C ARG A 19 4.50 -1.74 0.85
N VAL A 20 3.31 -2.04 0.32
CA VAL A 20 2.08 -1.38 0.74
C VAL A 20 1.59 -2.13 1.96
N VAL A 21 1.49 -1.44 3.10
CA VAL A 21 1.11 -2.09 4.35
C VAL A 21 -0.05 -1.34 4.99
N ALA A 22 -0.90 -2.11 5.70
CA ALA A 22 -1.89 -1.55 6.59
C ALA A 22 -1.24 -1.42 7.97
N ALA A 23 -1.23 -0.22 8.52
CA ALA A 23 -0.59 0.06 9.80
C ALA A 23 -1.39 1.06 10.61
N ASP A 24 -1.24 1.00 11.94
CA ASP A 24 -1.82 1.99 12.82
C ASP A 24 -1.20 3.35 12.50
N SER A 25 -2.03 4.38 12.37
CA SER A 25 -1.56 5.73 12.04
C SER A 25 -0.58 6.30 13.07
N ARG A 26 -0.56 5.75 14.28
CA ARG A 26 0.33 6.17 15.35
C ARG A 26 1.70 5.50 15.28
N SER A 27 1.83 4.41 14.51
CA SER A 27 3.09 3.68 14.41
C SER A 27 4.09 4.45 13.54
N PRO A 28 5.41 4.38 13.88
CA PRO A 28 6.43 4.96 12.99
C PRO A 28 6.38 4.33 11.61
N ARG A 29 6.84 5.07 10.61
CA ARG A 29 6.83 4.61 9.22
C ARG A 29 7.48 3.24 9.04
N ASP A 30 8.59 2.99 9.70
CA ASP A 30 9.34 1.75 9.60
C ASP A 30 9.07 0.82 10.80
N GLY A 31 8.01 1.09 11.56
CA GLY A 31 7.62 0.29 12.71
C GLY A 31 6.69 -0.85 12.33
N ARG A 32 5.93 -1.30 13.32
CA ARG A 32 5.03 -2.43 13.14
C ARG A 32 3.91 -2.10 12.16
N PHE A 33 3.53 -3.09 11.39
CA PHE A 33 2.37 -3.02 10.52
C PHE A 33 1.44 -4.20 10.81
N ILE A 34 0.18 -4.07 10.39
CA ILE A 34 -0.85 -5.08 10.63
C ILE A 34 -0.79 -6.16 9.54
N GLU A 35 -0.72 -5.74 8.27
CA GLU A 35 -0.77 -6.67 7.14
C GLU A 35 -0.08 -6.06 5.93
N ILE A 36 0.57 -6.93 5.14
CA ILE A 36 1.13 -6.53 3.85
C ILE A 36 0.03 -6.66 2.80
N VAL A 37 -0.22 -5.57 2.07
CA VAL A 37 -1.27 -5.49 1.06
C VAL A 37 -0.70 -5.61 -0.35
N GLY A 38 0.54 -5.21 -0.56
CA GLY A 38 1.15 -5.28 -1.88
C GLY A 38 2.62 -4.92 -1.86
N THR A 39 3.22 -4.92 -3.05
CA THR A 39 4.62 -4.55 -3.23
C THR A 39 4.74 -3.58 -4.39
N TYR A 40 5.77 -2.74 -4.35
CA TYR A 40 6.08 -1.78 -5.39
C TYR A 40 7.58 -1.73 -5.61
N ASP A 41 8.02 -1.91 -6.85
CA ASP A 41 9.43 -1.82 -7.22
C ASP A 41 9.57 -0.77 -8.33
N PRO A 42 10.09 0.44 -8.00
CA PRO A 42 10.26 1.49 -8.99
C PRO A 42 11.47 1.28 -9.91
N ARG A 43 12.33 0.31 -9.60
CA ARG A 43 13.57 0.07 -10.37
C ARG A 43 13.35 -0.69 -11.67
N THR A 44 12.21 -1.38 -11.79
CA THR A 44 11.90 -2.12 -13.02
C THR A 44 11.32 -1.18 -14.06
N GLU A 45 11.44 -1.54 -15.34
CA GLU A 45 10.86 -0.79 -16.44
C GLU A 45 9.89 -1.69 -17.23
N PRO A 46 8.56 -1.45 -17.16
CA PRO A 46 7.91 -0.45 -16.29
C PRO A 46 7.97 -0.83 -14.80
N SER A 47 7.71 0.13 -13.92
CA SER A 47 7.67 -0.13 -12.48
C SER A 47 6.70 -1.27 -12.16
N THR A 48 7.13 -2.18 -11.30
CA THR A 48 6.30 -3.31 -10.92
C THR A 48 5.42 -2.95 -9.73
N VAL A 49 4.12 -3.06 -9.93
CA VAL A 49 3.12 -2.84 -8.87
C VAL A 49 2.32 -4.12 -8.73
N LYS A 50 2.41 -4.76 -7.57
CA LYS A 50 1.61 -5.95 -7.26
C LYS A 50 0.84 -5.68 -5.99
N VAL A 51 -0.48 -5.56 -6.11
CA VAL A 51 -1.38 -5.30 -4.99
C VAL A 51 -2.40 -6.40 -4.90
N ASP A 52 -2.59 -6.93 -3.68
CA ASP A 52 -3.71 -7.81 -3.41
C ASP A 52 -4.96 -6.93 -3.30
N ASN A 53 -5.71 -6.85 -4.41
CA ASN A 53 -6.86 -5.95 -4.49
C ASN A 53 -7.92 -6.29 -3.44
N ASP A 54 -8.13 -7.58 -3.16
CA ASP A 54 -9.13 -7.99 -2.17
C ASP A 54 -8.76 -7.48 -0.77
N LYS A 55 -7.50 -7.58 -0.39
CA LYS A 55 -7.04 -7.06 0.89
C LYS A 55 -7.13 -5.55 0.95
N ALA A 56 -6.70 -4.87 -0.13
CA ALA A 56 -6.77 -3.41 -0.21
C ALA A 56 -8.20 -2.93 -0.07
N ILE A 57 -9.12 -3.51 -0.82
CA ILE A 57 -10.55 -3.15 -0.77
C ILE A 57 -11.11 -3.43 0.63
N GLY A 58 -10.76 -4.56 1.22
CA GLY A 58 -11.19 -4.90 2.57
C GLY A 58 -10.79 -3.84 3.59
N TRP A 59 -9.55 -3.37 3.53
CA TRP A 59 -9.08 -2.33 4.42
C TRP A 59 -9.76 -0.99 4.15
N LEU A 60 -9.95 -0.63 2.89
CA LEU A 60 -10.65 0.61 2.52
C LEU A 60 -12.09 0.60 3.04
N ARG A 61 -12.78 -0.53 2.95
CA ARG A 61 -14.14 -0.68 3.49
C ARG A 61 -14.18 -0.53 5.00
N LYS A 62 -13.11 -0.89 5.69
CA LYS A 62 -13.01 -0.74 7.13
C LYS A 62 -12.62 0.68 7.55
N GLY A 63 -12.43 1.58 6.60
CA GLY A 63 -12.10 2.96 6.87
C GLY A 63 -10.62 3.30 6.82
N ALA A 64 -9.77 2.38 6.37
CA ALA A 64 -8.35 2.66 6.22
C ALA A 64 -8.14 3.77 5.18
N GLN A 65 -7.23 4.69 5.49
CA GLN A 65 -6.96 5.82 4.62
C GLN A 65 -5.62 5.63 3.91
N PRO A 66 -5.60 5.59 2.56
CA PRO A 66 -4.35 5.48 1.83
C PRO A 66 -3.61 6.82 1.80
N THR A 67 -2.27 6.75 1.86
CA THR A 67 -1.46 7.92 1.54
C THR A 67 -1.61 8.25 0.06
N ASP A 68 -1.22 9.47 -0.34
CA ASP A 68 -1.33 9.86 -1.74
C ASP A 68 -0.59 8.90 -2.67
N GLN A 69 0.60 8.46 -2.27
CA GLN A 69 1.39 7.52 -3.06
C GLN A 69 0.68 6.16 -3.19
N VAL A 70 0.14 5.65 -2.10
CA VAL A 70 -0.58 4.37 -2.11
C VAL A 70 -1.85 4.48 -2.94
N ARG A 71 -2.58 5.60 -2.83
CA ARG A 71 -3.77 5.80 -3.64
C ARG A 71 -3.46 5.71 -5.13
N LYS A 72 -2.37 6.33 -5.58
CA LYS A 72 -1.95 6.24 -6.97
C LYS A 72 -1.66 4.79 -7.38
N LEU A 73 -1.00 4.02 -6.51
CA LEU A 73 -0.75 2.61 -6.79
C LEU A 73 -2.03 1.81 -6.85
N LEU A 74 -2.99 2.10 -5.99
CA LEU A 74 -4.30 1.44 -6.00
C LEU A 74 -5.08 1.78 -7.28
N GLU A 75 -4.95 3.00 -7.78
CA GLU A 75 -5.55 3.39 -9.05
C GLU A 75 -4.96 2.57 -10.20
N ILE A 76 -3.64 2.40 -10.21
CA ILE A 76 -2.94 1.62 -11.24
C ILE A 76 -3.34 0.15 -11.18
N SER A 77 -3.46 -0.41 -9.98
CA SER A 77 -3.79 -1.83 -9.80
C SER A 77 -5.26 -2.15 -10.05
N GLY A 78 -6.12 -1.12 -10.09
CA GLY A 78 -7.56 -1.29 -10.23
C GLY A 78 -8.32 -1.42 -8.92
N ALA A 79 -7.63 -1.53 -7.79
CA ALA A 79 -8.28 -1.67 -6.49
C ALA A 79 -9.12 -0.44 -6.13
N TRP A 80 -8.63 0.75 -6.44
CA TRP A 80 -9.33 1.99 -6.14
C TRP A 80 -10.65 2.09 -6.92
N ALA A 81 -10.62 1.79 -8.21
CA ALA A 81 -11.83 1.81 -9.02
C ALA A 81 -12.85 0.78 -8.53
N ALA A 82 -12.39 -0.42 -8.20
CA ALA A 82 -13.26 -1.48 -7.66
C ALA A 82 -13.88 -1.06 -6.33
N PHE A 83 -13.11 -0.41 -5.46
CA PHE A 83 -13.63 0.10 -4.19
C PHE A 83 -14.68 1.19 -4.40
N LYS A 84 -14.42 2.13 -5.31
CA LYS A 84 -15.34 3.24 -5.58
C LYS A 84 -16.65 2.78 -6.24
N SER A 85 -16.60 1.72 -7.02
CA SER A 85 -17.80 1.22 -7.70
C SER A 85 -18.62 0.21 -6.89
N SER A 86 -18.12 -0.15 -5.71
CA SER A 86 -18.83 -1.12 -4.86
C SER A 86 -19.84 -0.48 -3.90
#